data_24d43b0af5698e4fc908b5939f2aba1c
#
_entry.id   24d43b0af5698e4fc908b5939f2aba1c
#
_cell.length_a   1.000
_cell.length_b   1.000
_cell.length_c   1.000
_cell.angle_alpha   90.00
_cell.angle_beta   90.00
_cell.angle_gamma   90.00
#
_symmetry.space_group_name_H-M   'P 1'
#
loop_
_entity.id
_entity.type
_entity.pdbx_description
1 polymer ?
#
loop_
_entity_poly.entity_id
_entity_poly.type
_entity_poly.pdbx_seq_one_letter_code
_entity_poly.pdbx_strand_id
1 'polypeptide(L)'
;MPGASGKFCFEQKGRLPTAPIAALLLPMSRPYEEILDGGSLPRSAPGARHEAICDRLHAAMAASVANLPSTRLLAPRAQVSITRTTTLCPDLALVTAATGKLWLAVEIISTDDHRSDTVIKKQIYEDIRVPRLWMVDPRYDNVEVYHSTEWGLALKGILAGSEVLAEVLIPEFQIVIAELFTAAPQAG
;
A
#
# COMPACT_ATOMS: atom_id res chain seq x y z
N MET A 1 52.24 -60.90 -12.06
CA MET A 1 51.77 -59.88 -11.16
C MET A 1 52.03 -58.50 -11.75
N PRO A 2 51.09 -57.81 -12.36
CA PRO A 2 51.23 -56.37 -12.50
C PRO A 2 50.04 -55.64 -11.88
N GLY A 3 50.35 -54.64 -11.07
CA GLY A 3 49.45 -53.74 -10.43
C GLY A 3 48.86 -52.69 -11.36
N ALA A 4 47.55 -52.51 -11.26
CA ALA A 4 46.82 -51.47 -11.97
C ALA A 4 46.89 -50.14 -11.25
N SER A 5 47.42 -49.11 -11.91
CA SER A 5 47.45 -47.73 -11.47
C SER A 5 46.14 -47.06 -11.86
N GLY A 6 45.30 -46.79 -10.87
CA GLY A 6 44.07 -46.02 -11.06
C GLY A 6 44.37 -44.52 -11.05
N LYS A 7 44.18 -43.85 -12.17
CA LYS A 7 44.21 -42.37 -12.25
C LYS A 7 42.89 -41.82 -11.76
N PHE A 8 42.92 -41.11 -10.64
CA PHE A 8 41.81 -40.27 -10.17
C PHE A 8 41.71 -39.01 -11.08
N CYS A 9 40.62 -38.93 -11.78
CA CYS A 9 40.24 -37.76 -12.58
C CYS A 9 39.57 -36.76 -11.61
N PHE A 10 40.16 -35.58 -11.42
CA PHE A 10 39.58 -34.48 -10.71
C PHE A 10 38.51 -33.82 -11.61
N GLU A 11 37.26 -34.06 -11.24
CA GLU A 11 36.12 -33.43 -11.89
C GLU A 11 36.04 -31.96 -11.44
N GLN A 12 36.19 -31.04 -12.37
CA GLN A 12 36.04 -29.59 -12.15
C GLN A 12 34.58 -29.31 -11.79
N LYS A 13 34.37 -28.87 -10.56
CA LYS A 13 33.07 -28.29 -10.12
C LYS A 13 32.75 -27.06 -10.96
N GLY A 14 31.74 -27.22 -11.80
CA GLY A 14 31.16 -26.17 -12.62
C GLY A 14 30.73 -24.98 -11.75
N ARG A 15 31.25 -23.83 -12.07
CA ARG A 15 30.86 -22.53 -11.53
C ARG A 15 29.43 -22.29 -12.01
N LEU A 16 28.49 -22.22 -11.07
CA LEU A 16 27.11 -21.80 -11.34
C LEU A 16 27.14 -20.40 -11.97
N PRO A 17 26.42 -20.15 -13.07
CA PRO A 17 26.31 -18.82 -13.62
C PRO A 17 25.54 -17.94 -12.62
N THR A 18 26.20 -16.91 -12.11
CA THR A 18 25.55 -15.81 -11.40
C THR A 18 24.71 -15.08 -12.43
N ALA A 19 23.41 -15.37 -12.45
CA ALA A 19 22.46 -14.57 -13.19
C ALA A 19 22.54 -13.13 -12.67
N PRO A 20 22.60 -12.12 -13.54
CA PRO A 20 22.53 -10.74 -13.11
C PRO A 20 21.18 -10.55 -12.40
N ILE A 21 21.23 -10.01 -11.18
CA ILE A 21 20.03 -9.49 -10.51
C ILE A 21 19.55 -8.36 -11.42
N ALA A 22 18.60 -8.69 -12.30
CA ALA A 22 17.87 -7.67 -13.03
C ALA A 22 17.26 -6.78 -11.97
N ALA A 23 17.75 -5.55 -11.85
CA ALA A 23 17.11 -4.52 -11.05
C ALA A 23 15.66 -4.48 -11.53
N LEU A 24 14.75 -4.92 -10.65
CA LEU A 24 13.32 -4.88 -10.90
C LEU A 24 12.99 -3.39 -10.98
N LEU A 25 13.01 -2.83 -12.18
CA LEU A 25 12.49 -1.50 -12.45
C LEU A 25 11.01 -1.58 -12.02
N LEU A 26 10.72 -1.05 -10.85
CA LEU A 26 9.34 -0.86 -10.40
C LEU A 26 8.62 -0.13 -11.54
N PRO A 27 7.45 -0.61 -11.99
CA PRO A 27 6.73 0.03 -13.06
C PRO A 27 6.46 1.48 -12.64
N MET A 28 6.95 2.43 -13.44
CA MET A 28 6.65 3.86 -13.25
C MET A 28 5.14 3.99 -13.15
N SER A 29 4.67 4.62 -12.08
CA SER A 29 3.26 4.90 -11.88
C SER A 29 2.68 5.63 -13.09
N ARG A 30 1.46 5.27 -13.45
CA ARG A 30 0.76 5.88 -14.58
C ARG A 30 -0.36 6.77 -14.06
N PRO A 31 -0.72 7.82 -14.81
CA PRO A 31 -1.96 8.55 -14.58
C PRO A 31 -3.13 7.58 -14.57
N TYR A 32 -4.12 7.85 -13.73
CA TYR A 32 -5.32 7.03 -13.61
C TYR A 32 -6.55 7.94 -13.53
N GLU A 33 -7.72 7.35 -13.47
CA GLU A 33 -8.99 8.08 -13.49
C GLU A 33 -9.88 7.58 -12.37
N GLU A 34 -10.52 8.51 -11.69
CA GLU A 34 -11.62 8.26 -10.75
C GLU A 34 -12.91 8.80 -11.35
N ILE A 35 -14.04 8.29 -10.91
CA ILE A 35 -15.36 8.77 -11.34
C ILE A 35 -16.07 9.29 -10.10
N LEU A 36 -16.45 10.56 -10.13
CA LEU A 36 -17.20 11.22 -9.08
C LEU A 36 -18.54 11.70 -9.63
N ASP A 37 -19.64 11.15 -9.13
CA ASP A 37 -21.01 11.48 -9.56
C ASP A 37 -21.20 11.47 -11.08
N GLY A 38 -20.56 10.49 -11.75
CA GLY A 38 -20.59 10.33 -13.19
C GLY A 38 -19.60 11.21 -13.96
N GLY A 39 -18.90 12.11 -13.29
CA GLY A 39 -17.83 12.93 -13.86
C GLY A 39 -16.47 12.26 -13.76
N SER A 40 -15.69 12.31 -14.83
CA SER A 40 -14.31 11.85 -14.85
C SER A 40 -13.40 12.81 -14.10
N LEU A 41 -12.58 12.28 -13.19
CA LEU A 41 -11.53 13.00 -12.48
C LEU A 41 -10.18 12.36 -12.81
N PRO A 42 -9.40 12.95 -13.73
CA PRO A 42 -8.06 12.47 -14.03
C PRO A 42 -7.12 12.74 -12.85
N ARG A 43 -6.26 11.76 -12.57
CA ARG A 43 -5.26 11.81 -11.51
C ARG A 43 -3.86 11.71 -12.11
N SER A 44 -2.97 12.58 -11.68
CA SER A 44 -1.56 12.52 -12.08
C SER A 44 -0.90 11.23 -11.59
N ALA A 45 0.16 10.81 -12.27
CA ALA A 45 0.99 9.71 -11.79
C ALA A 45 1.63 10.11 -10.45
N PRO A 46 1.52 9.28 -9.41
CA PRO A 46 2.16 9.55 -8.11
C PRO A 46 3.67 9.69 -8.23
N GLY A 47 4.25 10.58 -7.41
CA GLY A 47 5.68 10.76 -7.34
C GLY A 47 6.41 9.65 -6.57
N ALA A 48 7.74 9.57 -6.71
CA ALA A 48 8.56 8.50 -6.12
C ALA A 48 8.39 8.34 -4.60
N ARG A 49 8.25 9.46 -3.87
CA ARG A 49 8.04 9.41 -2.41
C ARG A 49 6.68 8.80 -2.05
N HIS A 50 5.63 9.18 -2.77
CA HIS A 50 4.29 8.63 -2.63
C HIS A 50 4.31 7.11 -2.85
N GLU A 51 4.94 6.65 -3.93
CA GLU A 51 5.06 5.22 -4.24
C GLU A 51 5.84 4.46 -3.17
N ALA A 52 6.95 5.01 -2.69
CA ALA A 52 7.73 4.36 -1.63
C ALA A 52 6.94 4.18 -0.33
N ILE A 53 6.08 5.12 0.02
CA ILE A 53 5.17 5.03 1.17
C ILE A 53 4.09 3.98 0.91
N CYS A 54 3.47 4.02 -0.28
CA CYS A 54 2.45 3.07 -0.70
C CYS A 54 2.99 1.63 -0.66
N ASP A 55 4.16 1.39 -1.20
CA ASP A 55 4.80 0.07 -1.24
C ASP A 55 5.09 -0.48 0.17
N ARG A 56 5.59 0.37 1.09
CA ARG A 56 5.85 -0.04 2.48
C ARG A 56 4.57 -0.41 3.21
N LEU A 57 3.54 0.43 3.11
CA LEU A 57 2.25 0.14 3.71
C LEU A 57 1.63 -1.12 3.09
N HIS A 58 1.67 -1.25 1.76
CA HIS A 58 1.15 -2.43 1.07
C HIS A 58 1.86 -3.70 1.54
N ALA A 59 3.19 -3.70 1.62
CA ALA A 59 3.96 -4.85 2.07
C ALA A 59 3.63 -5.24 3.52
N ALA A 60 3.55 -4.27 4.44
CA ALA A 60 3.18 -4.50 5.83
C ALA A 60 1.75 -5.04 5.97
N MET A 61 0.80 -4.44 5.24
CA MET A 61 -0.60 -4.89 5.23
C MET A 61 -0.73 -6.28 4.62
N ALA A 62 -0.04 -6.57 3.50
CA ALA A 62 -0.08 -7.88 2.85
C ALA A 62 0.42 -8.99 3.78
N ALA A 63 1.53 -8.76 4.49
CA ALA A 63 2.04 -9.71 5.48
C ALA A 63 1.03 -9.96 6.60
N SER A 64 0.39 -8.90 7.10
CA SER A 64 -0.55 -8.97 8.22
C SER A 64 -1.89 -9.61 7.87
N VAL A 65 -2.36 -9.49 6.62
CA VAL A 65 -3.64 -10.08 6.19
C VAL A 65 -3.49 -11.47 5.58
N ALA A 66 -2.27 -11.96 5.38
CA ALA A 66 -2.00 -13.27 4.73
C ALA A 66 -2.78 -14.43 5.37
N ASN A 67 -2.97 -14.37 6.69
CA ASN A 67 -3.66 -15.38 7.48
C ASN A 67 -5.08 -14.96 7.91
N LEU A 68 -5.63 -13.89 7.33
CA LEU A 68 -6.97 -13.38 7.66
C LEU A 68 -7.95 -13.67 6.51
N PRO A 69 -8.62 -14.83 6.51
CA PRO A 69 -9.51 -15.24 5.40
C PRO A 69 -10.73 -14.35 5.22
N SER A 70 -11.09 -13.54 6.24
CA SER A 70 -12.21 -12.61 6.18
C SER A 70 -11.90 -11.30 5.45
N THR A 71 -10.61 -11.02 5.21
CA THR A 71 -10.13 -9.75 4.67
C THR A 71 -9.27 -9.98 3.42
N ARG A 72 -9.40 -9.10 2.44
CA ARG A 72 -8.58 -9.09 1.24
C ARG A 72 -7.99 -7.70 1.01
N LEU A 73 -6.68 -7.63 0.86
CA LEU A 73 -5.99 -6.44 0.38
C LEU A 73 -6.11 -6.39 -1.15
N LEU A 74 -6.55 -5.27 -1.68
CA LEU A 74 -6.57 -5.03 -3.12
C LEU A 74 -5.20 -4.55 -3.61
N ALA A 75 -4.95 -4.68 -4.90
CA ALA A 75 -3.77 -4.05 -5.50
C ALA A 75 -3.81 -2.53 -5.28
N PRO A 76 -2.66 -1.86 -5.17
CA PRO A 76 -2.62 -0.42 -5.06
C PRO A 76 -3.43 0.27 -6.17
N ARG A 77 -4.23 1.25 -5.79
CA ARG A 77 -5.12 2.01 -6.70
C ARG A 77 -6.10 1.15 -7.50
N ALA A 78 -6.46 -0.03 -6.98
CA ALA A 78 -7.54 -0.81 -7.56
C ALA A 78 -8.86 -0.01 -7.51
N GLN A 79 -9.63 -0.11 -8.57
CA GLN A 79 -10.94 0.53 -8.62
C GLN A 79 -11.90 -0.07 -7.60
N VAL A 80 -12.50 0.79 -6.80
CA VAL A 80 -13.54 0.45 -5.82
C VAL A 80 -14.82 1.18 -6.18
N SER A 81 -15.84 0.45 -6.59
CA SER A 81 -17.16 1.02 -6.85
C SER A 81 -17.84 1.40 -5.53
N ILE A 82 -18.03 2.68 -5.32
CA ILE A 82 -18.65 3.25 -4.13
C ILE A 82 -20.17 3.33 -4.30
N THR A 83 -20.61 3.91 -5.43
CA THR A 83 -22.01 3.99 -5.85
C THR A 83 -22.11 3.58 -7.32
N ARG A 84 -23.29 3.72 -7.91
CA ARG A 84 -23.47 3.49 -9.37
C ARG A 84 -22.73 4.53 -10.22
N THR A 85 -22.48 5.70 -9.66
CA THR A 85 -21.90 6.85 -10.36
C THR A 85 -20.56 7.29 -9.79
N THR A 86 -20.07 6.62 -8.75
CA THR A 86 -18.79 6.97 -8.09
C THR A 86 -17.91 5.74 -7.98
N THR A 87 -16.70 5.83 -8.55
CA THR A 87 -15.64 4.83 -8.46
C THR A 87 -14.36 5.54 -8.03
N LEU A 88 -13.80 5.12 -6.91
CA LEU A 88 -12.54 5.63 -6.38
C LEU A 88 -11.40 4.64 -6.61
N CYS A 89 -10.18 5.14 -6.60
CA CYS A 89 -8.94 4.37 -6.64
C CYS A 89 -8.11 4.71 -5.41
N PRO A 90 -8.49 4.27 -4.20
CA PRO A 90 -7.68 4.52 -3.01
C PRO A 90 -6.28 3.94 -3.18
N ASP A 91 -5.26 4.59 -2.61
CA ASP A 91 -3.90 4.07 -2.70
C ASP A 91 -3.81 2.64 -2.18
N LEU A 92 -4.47 2.35 -1.04
CA LEU A 92 -4.66 0.98 -0.56
C LEU A 92 -6.09 0.78 -0.06
N ALA A 93 -6.60 -0.42 -0.23
CA ALA A 93 -7.95 -0.78 0.21
C ALA A 93 -8.00 -2.19 0.79
N LEU A 94 -8.64 -2.33 1.94
CA LEU A 94 -9.04 -3.61 2.50
C LEU A 94 -10.54 -3.79 2.34
N VAL A 95 -10.92 -4.94 1.82
CA VAL A 95 -12.32 -5.32 1.63
C VAL A 95 -12.64 -6.60 2.38
N THR A 96 -13.89 -6.76 2.77
CA THR A 96 -14.38 -8.03 3.30
C THR A 96 -14.32 -9.09 2.19
N ALA A 97 -13.66 -10.21 2.42
CA ALA A 97 -13.45 -11.24 1.40
C ALA A 97 -14.77 -11.79 0.83
N ALA A 98 -15.79 -11.97 1.69
CA ALA A 98 -17.07 -12.55 1.30
C ALA A 98 -17.93 -11.61 0.45
N THR A 99 -17.88 -10.30 0.68
CA THR A 99 -18.82 -9.34 0.06
C THR A 99 -18.14 -8.31 -0.83
N GLY A 100 -16.81 -8.19 -0.77
CA GLY A 100 -16.07 -7.12 -1.43
C GLY A 100 -16.31 -5.73 -0.85
N LYS A 101 -17.02 -5.62 0.29
CA LYS A 101 -17.31 -4.32 0.90
C LYS A 101 -16.03 -3.70 1.46
N LEU A 102 -15.78 -2.44 1.08
CA LEU A 102 -14.68 -1.64 1.60
C LEU A 102 -14.85 -1.43 3.11
N TRP A 103 -13.80 -1.69 3.89
CA TRP A 103 -13.81 -1.43 5.32
C TRP A 103 -12.62 -0.60 5.82
N LEU A 104 -11.51 -0.56 5.07
CA LEU A 104 -10.41 0.36 5.28
C LEU A 104 -9.96 0.94 3.95
N ALA A 105 -9.88 2.25 3.87
CA ALA A 105 -9.25 2.99 2.79
C ALA A 105 -8.02 3.72 3.31
N VAL A 106 -6.97 3.76 2.49
CA VAL A 106 -5.77 4.56 2.74
C VAL A 106 -5.58 5.50 1.56
N GLU A 107 -5.46 6.78 1.85
CA GLU A 107 -5.13 7.83 0.88
C GLU A 107 -3.80 8.47 1.27
N ILE A 108 -2.85 8.47 0.35
CA ILE A 108 -1.57 9.18 0.50
C ILE A 108 -1.74 10.52 -0.20
N ILE A 109 -1.69 11.59 0.57
CA ILE A 109 -2.01 12.93 0.07
C ILE A 109 -0.96 13.39 -0.93
N SER A 110 -1.40 13.68 -2.16
CA SER A 110 -0.58 14.32 -3.18
C SER A 110 -0.57 15.83 -3.00
N THR A 111 0.57 16.46 -3.27
CA THR A 111 0.67 17.94 -3.28
C THR A 111 -0.22 18.57 -4.34
N ASP A 112 -0.35 17.91 -5.49
CA ASP A 112 -1.08 18.45 -6.65
C ASP A 112 -2.59 18.27 -6.51
N ASP A 113 -3.03 17.23 -5.80
CA ASP A 113 -4.44 16.86 -5.64
C ASP A 113 -4.95 16.99 -4.20
N HIS A 114 -4.25 17.77 -3.37
CA HIS A 114 -4.52 17.88 -1.93
C HIS A 114 -5.99 18.09 -1.57
N ARG A 115 -6.70 19.01 -2.24
CA ARG A 115 -8.11 19.29 -1.95
C ARG A 115 -9.01 18.11 -2.31
N SER A 116 -8.72 17.44 -3.41
CA SER A 116 -9.47 16.24 -3.82
C SER A 116 -9.33 15.14 -2.79
N ASP A 117 -8.11 14.87 -2.32
CA ASP A 117 -7.85 13.80 -1.37
C ASP A 117 -8.39 14.12 0.03
N THR A 118 -8.11 15.32 0.55
CA THR A 118 -8.41 15.67 1.94
C THR A 118 -9.86 16.09 2.18
N VAL A 119 -10.55 16.63 1.19
CA VAL A 119 -11.92 17.14 1.37
C VAL A 119 -12.92 16.25 0.65
N ILE A 120 -12.76 16.09 -0.66
CA ILE A 120 -13.80 15.41 -1.47
C ILE A 120 -13.87 13.93 -1.15
N LYS A 121 -12.74 13.21 -1.21
CA LYS A 121 -12.71 11.77 -0.92
C LYS A 121 -13.09 11.47 0.52
N LYS A 122 -12.61 12.28 1.47
CA LYS A 122 -12.96 12.11 2.88
C LYS A 122 -14.47 12.19 3.09
N GLN A 123 -15.14 13.17 2.44
CA GLN A 123 -16.59 13.28 2.50
C GLN A 123 -17.28 12.04 1.90
N ILE A 124 -16.82 11.54 0.75
CA ILE A 124 -17.36 10.33 0.15
C ILE A 124 -17.20 9.13 1.10
N TYR A 125 -16.04 8.95 1.72
CA TYR A 125 -15.80 7.87 2.69
C TYR A 125 -16.69 8.00 3.93
N GLU A 126 -16.96 9.23 4.36
CA GLU A 126 -17.89 9.51 5.45
C GLU A 126 -19.34 9.13 5.07
N ASP A 127 -19.79 9.54 3.89
CA ASP A 127 -21.16 9.30 3.40
C ASP A 127 -21.47 7.79 3.30
N ILE A 128 -20.49 6.99 2.86
CA ILE A 128 -20.63 5.53 2.79
C ILE A 128 -20.34 4.82 4.11
N ARG A 129 -19.99 5.57 5.15
CA ARG A 129 -19.64 5.07 6.49
C ARG A 129 -18.54 4.00 6.42
N VAL A 130 -17.43 4.30 5.70
CA VAL A 130 -16.28 3.39 5.70
C VAL A 130 -15.79 3.19 7.14
N PRO A 131 -15.64 1.96 7.64
CA PRO A 131 -15.27 1.72 9.03
C PRO A 131 -13.95 2.39 9.45
N ARG A 132 -12.96 2.43 8.54
CA ARG A 132 -11.62 2.98 8.76
C ARG A 132 -11.16 3.80 7.56
N LEU A 133 -10.56 4.96 7.83
CA LEU A 133 -9.87 5.77 6.85
C LEU A 133 -8.54 6.22 7.44
N TRP A 134 -7.45 6.02 6.69
CA TRP A 134 -6.14 6.57 7.01
C TRP A 134 -5.78 7.60 5.94
N MET A 135 -5.43 8.82 6.39
CA MET A 135 -4.92 9.89 5.54
C MET A 135 -3.44 10.04 5.85
N VAL A 136 -2.60 9.67 4.90
CA VAL A 136 -1.13 9.70 5.03
C VAL A 136 -0.62 10.97 4.39
N ASP A 137 -0.01 11.86 5.17
CA ASP A 137 0.50 13.15 4.67
C ASP A 137 2.04 13.18 4.62
N PRO A 138 2.64 13.02 3.43
CA PRO A 138 4.09 13.06 3.27
C PRO A 138 4.74 14.41 3.52
N ARG A 139 3.96 15.50 3.61
CA ARG A 139 4.49 16.85 3.87
C ARG A 139 4.85 17.05 5.33
N TYR A 140 4.12 16.37 6.21
CA TYR A 140 4.26 16.47 7.67
C TYR A 140 4.71 15.16 8.31
N ASP A 141 4.97 14.13 7.51
CA ASP A 141 5.36 12.79 7.98
C ASP A 141 4.42 12.24 9.07
N ASN A 142 3.11 12.36 8.82
CA ASN A 142 2.10 11.92 9.75
C ASN A 142 1.00 11.08 9.07
N VAL A 143 0.23 10.39 9.91
CA VAL A 143 -0.96 9.64 9.50
C VAL A 143 -2.12 10.03 10.39
N GLU A 144 -3.18 10.55 9.78
CA GLU A 144 -4.45 10.77 10.46
C GLU A 144 -5.29 9.50 10.40
N VAL A 145 -5.74 9.02 11.55
CA VAL A 145 -6.54 7.81 11.69
C VAL A 145 -7.98 8.17 12.00
N TYR A 146 -8.90 7.79 11.11
CA TYR A 146 -10.33 8.04 11.28
C TYR A 146 -11.11 6.73 11.44
N HIS A 147 -12.08 6.75 12.35
CA HIS A 147 -13.05 5.68 12.53
C HIS A 147 -14.46 6.21 12.28
N SER A 148 -15.28 5.40 11.61
CA SER A 148 -16.70 5.70 11.44
C SER A 148 -17.43 5.65 12.78
N THR A 149 -18.28 6.62 12.99
CA THR A 149 -19.21 6.72 14.13
C THR A 149 -20.63 6.97 13.62
N GLU A 150 -21.58 7.03 14.48
CA GLU A 150 -22.96 7.43 14.12
C GLU A 150 -23.04 8.88 13.59
N TRP A 151 -22.05 9.72 13.95
CA TRP A 151 -21.98 11.15 13.60
C TRP A 151 -21.03 11.45 12.43
N GLY A 152 -20.46 10.43 11.78
CA GLY A 152 -19.50 10.57 10.70
C GLY A 152 -18.12 10.01 11.04
N LEU A 153 -17.09 10.44 10.31
CA LEU A 153 -15.69 10.06 10.52
C LEU A 153 -15.06 10.84 11.68
N ALA A 154 -14.83 10.17 12.81
CA ALA A 154 -14.15 10.75 13.96
C ALA A 154 -12.63 10.53 13.88
N LEU A 155 -11.86 11.61 14.00
CA LEU A 155 -10.40 11.54 14.14
C LEU A 155 -10.05 10.85 15.46
N LYS A 156 -9.29 9.77 15.39
CA LYS A 156 -8.81 8.99 16.55
C LYS A 156 -7.40 9.37 16.98
N GLY A 157 -6.60 9.84 16.05
CA GLY A 157 -5.25 10.31 16.32
C GLY A 157 -4.57 10.83 15.06
N ILE A 158 -3.54 11.62 15.27
CA ILE A 158 -2.57 12.02 14.27
C ILE A 158 -1.24 11.45 14.76
N LEU A 159 -0.73 10.44 14.06
CA LEU A 159 0.47 9.70 14.46
C LEU A 159 1.68 10.25 13.71
N ALA A 160 2.81 10.43 14.41
CA ALA A 160 4.04 10.95 13.85
C ALA A 160 5.28 10.37 14.55
N GLY A 161 6.45 10.48 13.95
CA GLY A 161 7.73 10.13 14.58
C GLY A 161 7.78 8.68 15.05
N SER A 162 8.00 8.45 16.34
CA SER A 162 8.13 7.11 16.93
C SER A 162 6.80 6.44 17.29
N GLU A 163 5.66 7.08 17.01
CA GLU A 163 4.35 6.48 17.23
C GLU A 163 4.10 5.32 16.26
N VAL A 164 3.26 4.38 16.68
CA VAL A 164 2.97 3.15 15.94
C VAL A 164 1.58 3.21 15.36
N LEU A 165 1.46 3.07 14.03
CA LEU A 165 0.19 2.81 13.37
C LEU A 165 -0.15 1.33 13.52
N ALA A 166 -1.26 1.03 14.16
CA ALA A 166 -1.78 -0.31 14.36
C ALA A 166 -3.30 -0.33 14.13
N GLU A 167 -3.86 -1.48 13.79
CA GLU A 167 -5.30 -1.65 13.58
C GLU A 167 -5.78 -2.96 14.21
N VAL A 168 -6.74 -2.86 15.12
CA VAL A 168 -7.26 -4.02 15.87
C VAL A 168 -7.90 -5.09 14.97
N LEU A 169 -8.40 -4.71 13.80
CA LEU A 169 -9.01 -5.65 12.83
C LEU A 169 -7.98 -6.40 11.99
N ILE A 170 -6.71 -6.00 12.06
CA ILE A 170 -5.54 -6.70 11.52
C ILE A 170 -4.47 -6.77 12.61
N PRO A 171 -4.60 -7.68 13.59
CA PRO A 171 -3.85 -7.66 14.85
C PRO A 171 -2.32 -7.71 14.70
N GLU A 172 -1.82 -8.30 13.61
CA GLU A 172 -0.37 -8.39 13.33
C GLU A 172 0.19 -7.15 12.63
N PHE A 173 -0.69 -6.20 12.24
CA PHE A 173 -0.26 -4.99 11.56
C PHE A 173 0.25 -3.95 12.55
N GLN A 174 1.53 -3.61 12.43
CA GLN A 174 2.17 -2.52 13.17
C GLN A 174 3.26 -1.91 12.30
N ILE A 175 3.32 -0.59 12.25
CA ILE A 175 4.41 0.14 11.59
C ILE A 175 4.72 1.41 12.36
N VAL A 176 6.00 1.67 12.60
CA VAL A 176 6.47 2.94 13.19
C VAL A 176 6.39 4.02 12.12
N ILE A 177 5.80 5.17 12.45
CA ILE A 177 5.57 6.24 11.47
C ILE A 177 6.89 6.74 10.85
N ALA A 178 7.96 6.91 11.63
CA ALA A 178 9.25 7.31 11.10
C ALA A 178 9.79 6.32 10.04
N GLU A 179 9.56 5.02 10.21
CA GLU A 179 9.97 3.99 9.24
C GLU A 179 9.15 4.08 7.95
N LEU A 180 7.86 4.41 8.05
CA LEU A 180 6.99 4.61 6.90
C LEU A 180 7.52 5.71 5.97
N PHE A 181 8.02 6.82 6.54
CA PHE A 181 8.48 7.99 5.78
C PHE A 181 9.99 8.00 5.49
N THR A 182 10.74 7.01 5.93
CA THR A 182 12.17 6.90 5.63
C THR A 182 12.43 6.98 4.12
N ALA A 183 13.43 7.74 3.70
CA ALA A 183 13.82 7.78 2.30
C ALA A 183 14.23 6.39 1.82
N ALA A 184 13.83 6.01 0.60
CA ALA A 184 14.35 4.78 0.00
C ALA A 184 15.88 4.87 -0.10
N PRO A 185 16.63 3.80 0.21
CA PRO A 185 18.08 3.81 0.00
C PRO A 185 18.35 4.19 -1.46
N GLN A 186 19.13 5.26 -1.66
CA GLN A 186 19.57 5.62 -3.00
C GLN A 186 20.47 4.49 -3.47
N ALA A 187 20.10 3.84 -4.57
CA ALA A 187 20.99 2.92 -5.24
C ALA A 187 22.21 3.72 -5.73
N GLY A 188 23.36 3.52 -5.05
CA GLY A 188 24.64 4.08 -5.44
C GLY A 188 25.21 3.41 -6.68
#